data_d933e8c7a0c92ef9f79c7d605071e84b
#
_entry.id   d933e8c7a0c92ef9f79c7d605071e84b
#
_cell.length_a   1.000
_cell.length_b   1.000
_cell.length_c   1.000
_cell.angle_alpha   90.00
_cell.angle_beta   90.00
_cell.angle_gamma   90.00
#
_symmetry.space_group_name_H-M   'P 1'
#
loop_
_entity.id
_entity.type
_entity.pdbx_description
1 polymer ?
#
loop_
_entity_poly.entity_id
_entity_poly.type
_entity_poly.pdbx_seq_one_letter_code
_entity_poly.pdbx_strand_id
1 'polypeptide(L)'
;MLDERVTQQSIRETICRPGYASAVAPPFDELMAHKDRMLAERGIDADDGADFALDRRVPVVLGGSPDAPSNLGLLPWAGRQGERRKARAAVMLKRCVCEGKLSLAEAQAAIVGDWSVVYSGFSQASCDISRLDVATGAENRRRAERSTSP
;
A
#
# COMPACT_ATOMS: atom_id res chain seq x y z
N MET A 1 -1.35 8.60 -9.34
CA MET A 1 -1.04 7.59 -8.32
C MET A 1 -1.87 6.33 -8.50
N LEU A 2 -3.14 6.44 -8.75
CA LEU A 2 -4.01 5.29 -9.02
C LEU A 2 -4.02 4.93 -10.49
N ASP A 3 -4.30 3.66 -10.80
CA ASP A 3 -4.51 3.17 -12.15
C ASP A 3 -6.00 3.27 -12.48
N GLU A 4 -6.35 4.07 -13.47
CA GLU A 4 -7.74 4.32 -13.86
C GLU A 4 -8.49 3.07 -14.31
N ARG A 5 -7.77 2.04 -14.75
CA ARG A 5 -8.37 0.77 -15.18
C ARG A 5 -8.89 -0.04 -13.99
N VAL A 6 -8.39 0.24 -12.77
CA VAL A 6 -8.79 -0.48 -11.57
C VAL A 6 -9.86 0.33 -10.84
N THR A 7 -11.09 -0.14 -10.93
CA THR A 7 -12.26 0.46 -10.28
C THR A 7 -12.96 -0.59 -9.45
N GLN A 8 -13.87 -0.18 -8.59
CA GLN A 8 -14.68 -1.13 -7.82
C GLN A 8 -15.41 -2.12 -8.75
N GLN A 9 -15.88 -1.65 -9.90
CA GLN A 9 -16.59 -2.47 -10.88
C GLN A 9 -15.69 -3.42 -11.66
N SER A 10 -14.39 -3.10 -11.77
CA SER A 10 -13.44 -3.89 -12.56
C SER A 10 -12.53 -4.78 -11.72
N ILE A 11 -12.70 -4.85 -10.41
CA ILE A 11 -11.75 -5.59 -9.57
C ILE A 11 -11.60 -7.05 -9.97
N ARG A 12 -12.66 -7.70 -10.44
CA ARG A 12 -12.61 -9.12 -10.85
C ARG A 12 -11.72 -9.35 -12.05
N GLU A 13 -11.68 -8.39 -12.98
CA GLU A 13 -10.88 -8.44 -14.21
C GLU A 13 -9.48 -7.88 -13.98
N THR A 14 -9.25 -7.21 -12.87
CA THR A 14 -7.97 -6.57 -12.55
C THR A 14 -7.37 -7.20 -11.30
N ILE A 15 -7.35 -6.48 -10.18
CA ILE A 15 -6.58 -6.90 -9.00
C ILE A 15 -6.98 -8.26 -8.43
N CYS A 16 -8.22 -8.69 -8.61
CA CYS A 16 -8.68 -9.99 -8.11
C CYS A 16 -8.41 -11.14 -9.09
N ARG A 17 -7.94 -10.83 -10.29
CA ARG A 17 -7.54 -11.84 -11.27
C ARG A 17 -6.16 -12.39 -10.90
N PRO A 18 -5.99 -13.72 -10.83
CA PRO A 18 -4.67 -14.29 -10.58
C PRO A 18 -3.62 -13.81 -11.58
N GLY A 19 -2.44 -13.42 -11.07
CA GLY A 19 -1.34 -12.98 -11.92
C GLY A 19 -1.44 -11.54 -12.40
N TYR A 20 -2.42 -10.77 -11.95
CA TYR A 20 -2.62 -9.39 -12.43
C TYR A 20 -1.38 -8.52 -12.23
N ALA A 21 -0.80 -8.51 -11.03
CA ALA A 21 0.35 -7.66 -10.74
C ALA A 21 1.54 -7.95 -11.65
N SER A 22 1.79 -9.24 -11.93
CA SER A 22 2.86 -9.65 -12.85
C SER A 22 2.54 -9.23 -14.29
N ALA A 23 1.27 -9.33 -14.69
CA ALA A 23 0.85 -9.00 -16.05
C ALA A 23 1.02 -7.51 -16.38
N VAL A 24 0.87 -6.62 -15.41
CA VAL A 24 0.99 -5.17 -15.60
C VAL A 24 2.32 -4.59 -15.15
N ALA A 25 3.22 -5.42 -14.63
CA ALA A 25 4.51 -4.97 -14.14
C ALA A 25 5.34 -4.35 -15.28
N PRO A 26 5.93 -3.16 -15.07
CA PRO A 26 6.88 -2.61 -16.02
C PRO A 26 8.13 -3.50 -16.12
N PRO A 27 8.95 -3.34 -17.18
CA PRO A 27 10.22 -4.06 -17.25
C PRO A 27 11.10 -3.78 -16.03
N PHE A 28 11.80 -4.80 -15.56
CA PHE A 28 12.66 -4.71 -14.38
C PHE A 28 13.70 -3.59 -14.50
N ASP A 29 14.32 -3.44 -15.67
CA ASP A 29 15.33 -2.40 -15.91
C ASP A 29 14.75 -1.01 -15.73
N GLU A 30 13.52 -0.78 -16.17
CA GLU A 30 12.83 0.50 -16.01
C GLU A 30 12.59 0.80 -14.53
N LEU A 31 12.14 -0.18 -13.76
CA LEU A 31 11.94 -0.03 -12.32
C LEU A 31 13.25 0.23 -11.60
N MET A 32 14.33 -0.44 -11.98
CA MET A 32 15.65 -0.22 -11.39
C MET A 32 16.20 1.15 -11.72
N ALA A 33 15.93 1.67 -12.92
CA ALA A 33 16.32 3.03 -13.28
C ALA A 33 15.62 4.07 -12.41
N HIS A 34 14.34 3.87 -12.10
CA HIS A 34 13.60 4.72 -11.17
C HIS A 34 14.22 4.66 -9.77
N LYS A 35 14.50 3.45 -9.28
CA LYS A 35 15.10 3.26 -7.96
C LYS A 35 16.46 3.96 -7.86
N ASP A 36 17.33 3.78 -8.85
CA ASP A 36 18.67 4.38 -8.86
C ASP A 36 18.59 5.90 -8.85
N ARG A 37 17.68 6.48 -9.60
CA ARG A 37 17.45 7.92 -9.64
C ARG A 37 17.00 8.45 -8.27
N MET A 38 16.08 7.75 -7.63
CA MET A 38 15.56 8.13 -6.31
C MET A 38 16.64 8.01 -5.23
N LEU A 39 17.46 6.99 -5.29
CA LEU A 39 18.61 6.85 -4.38
C LEU A 39 19.57 8.02 -4.54
N ALA A 40 19.91 8.37 -5.78
CA ALA A 40 20.80 9.49 -6.08
C ALA A 40 20.23 10.82 -5.57
N GLU A 41 18.92 11.04 -5.78
CA GLU A 41 18.24 12.26 -5.33
C GLU A 41 18.26 12.41 -3.81
N ARG A 42 18.27 11.29 -3.08
CA ARG A 42 18.33 11.30 -1.61
C ARG A 42 19.76 11.24 -1.06
N GLY A 43 20.76 11.21 -1.92
CA GLY A 43 22.15 11.11 -1.48
C GLY A 43 22.51 9.77 -0.86
N ILE A 44 21.80 8.71 -1.22
CA ILE A 44 22.06 7.36 -0.72
C ILE A 44 23.06 6.70 -1.66
N ASP A 45 24.17 6.20 -1.11
CA ASP A 45 25.19 5.50 -1.90
C ASP A 45 24.61 4.25 -2.56
N ALA A 46 25.10 3.94 -3.76
CA ALA A 46 24.70 2.74 -4.48
C ALA A 46 24.95 1.46 -3.67
N ASP A 47 25.98 1.44 -2.84
CA ASP A 47 26.31 0.30 -1.97
C ASP A 47 25.22 0.06 -0.92
N ASP A 48 24.51 1.10 -0.51
CA ASP A 48 23.40 1.01 0.46
C ASP A 48 22.05 0.79 -0.23
N GLY A 49 22.02 0.85 -1.55
CA GLY A 49 20.78 0.74 -2.32
C GLY A 49 20.04 -0.59 -2.14
N ALA A 50 20.78 -1.67 -1.84
CA ALA A 50 20.17 -2.99 -1.60
C ALA A 50 19.31 -3.03 -0.34
N ASP A 51 19.51 -2.12 0.60
CA ASP A 51 18.74 -2.03 1.84
C ASP A 51 17.36 -1.41 1.63
N PHE A 52 17.13 -0.82 0.46
CA PHE A 52 15.88 -0.13 0.12
C PHE A 52 15.12 -0.86 -0.96
N ALA A 53 13.80 -0.82 -0.87
CA ALA A 53 12.89 -1.29 -1.89
C ALA A 53 12.31 -0.11 -2.65
N LEU A 54 12.04 -0.30 -3.93
CA LEU A 54 11.18 0.60 -4.68
C LEU A 54 9.74 0.34 -4.20
N ASP A 55 9.18 1.33 -3.51
CA ASP A 55 7.85 1.26 -2.95
C ASP A 55 6.83 1.91 -3.88
N ARG A 56 5.61 1.41 -3.87
CA ARG A 56 4.46 2.09 -4.45
C ARG A 56 3.55 2.54 -3.33
N ARG A 57 3.19 3.83 -3.31
CA ARG A 57 2.32 4.40 -2.27
C ARG A 57 1.02 3.62 -2.17
N VAL A 58 0.41 3.37 -3.33
CA VAL A 58 -0.70 2.42 -3.46
C VAL A 58 -0.16 1.22 -4.23
N PRO A 59 -0.06 0.05 -3.59
CA PRO A 59 0.41 -1.15 -4.28
C PRO A 59 -0.44 -1.49 -5.50
N VAL A 60 0.18 -2.10 -6.50
CA VAL A 60 -0.52 -2.55 -7.71
C VAL A 60 -1.68 -3.48 -7.36
N VAL A 61 -1.52 -4.31 -6.35
CA VAL A 61 -2.58 -5.23 -5.90
C VAL A 61 -3.78 -4.53 -5.30
N LEU A 62 -3.69 -3.23 -5.03
CA LEU A 62 -4.78 -2.39 -4.55
C LEU A 62 -5.15 -1.29 -5.56
N GLY A 63 -4.73 -1.43 -6.81
CA GLY A 63 -5.09 -0.51 -7.87
C GLY A 63 -4.18 0.68 -8.04
N GLY A 64 -2.98 0.64 -7.46
CA GLY A 64 -1.98 1.68 -7.70
C GLY A 64 -1.38 1.57 -9.10
N SER A 65 -0.93 2.70 -9.63
CA SER A 65 -0.23 2.71 -10.91
C SER A 65 1.10 1.97 -10.79
N PRO A 66 1.41 1.07 -11.76
CA PRO A 66 2.67 0.32 -11.72
C PRO A 66 3.91 1.18 -11.86
N ASP A 67 3.83 2.32 -12.57
CA ASP A 67 5.00 3.08 -13.01
C ASP A 67 4.89 4.60 -12.86
N ALA A 68 3.75 5.13 -12.46
CA ALA A 68 3.61 6.58 -12.31
C ALA A 68 4.59 7.10 -11.23
N PRO A 69 5.45 8.10 -11.54
CA PRO A 69 6.40 8.62 -10.55
C PRO A 69 5.74 9.09 -9.26
N SER A 70 4.52 9.63 -9.33
CA SER A 70 3.76 10.06 -8.15
C SER A 70 3.42 8.92 -7.20
N ASN A 71 3.45 7.67 -7.70
CA ASN A 71 3.16 6.48 -6.90
C ASN A 71 4.42 5.76 -6.43
N LEU A 72 5.61 6.22 -6.80
CA LEU A 72 6.87 5.56 -6.46
C LEU A 72 7.57 6.24 -5.29
N GLY A 73 8.20 5.45 -4.46
CA GLY A 73 8.98 5.92 -3.32
C GLY A 73 10.05 4.91 -2.95
N LEU A 74 10.76 5.17 -1.86
CA LEU A 74 11.73 4.23 -1.31
C LEU A 74 11.34 3.92 0.12
N LEU A 75 11.42 2.65 0.49
CA LEU A 75 11.28 2.18 1.86
C LEU A 75 12.39 1.18 2.18
N PRO A 76 12.85 1.12 3.44
CA PRO A 76 13.71 0.01 3.83
C PRO A 76 12.95 -1.31 3.67
N TRP A 77 13.67 -2.39 3.42
CA TRP A 77 13.05 -3.72 3.36
C TRP A 77 12.54 -4.18 4.72
N ALA A 78 13.34 -3.97 5.74
CA ALA A 78 13.10 -4.49 7.08
C ALA A 78 12.51 -3.42 8.01
N GLY A 79 12.04 -3.87 9.16
CA GLY A 79 11.57 -3.00 10.22
C GLY A 79 10.07 -2.78 10.19
N ARG A 80 9.61 -2.06 11.22
CA ARG A 80 8.19 -1.81 11.45
C ARG A 80 7.56 -0.98 10.32
N GLN A 81 8.36 -0.10 9.70
CA GLN A 81 7.95 0.76 8.60
C GLN A 81 8.53 0.28 7.27
N GLY A 82 8.89 -1.00 7.18
CA GLY A 82 9.55 -1.56 6.01
C GLY A 82 8.59 -2.14 4.98
N GLU A 83 9.12 -2.32 3.78
CA GLU A 83 8.38 -2.80 2.62
C GLU A 83 7.81 -4.21 2.83
N ARG A 84 8.54 -5.09 3.53
CA ARG A 84 8.05 -6.45 3.78
C ARG A 84 6.77 -6.44 4.59
N ARG A 85 6.70 -5.58 5.59
CA ARG A 85 5.50 -5.43 6.42
C ARG A 85 4.35 -4.81 5.62
N LYS A 86 4.66 -3.80 4.82
CA LYS A 86 3.67 -3.16 3.95
C LYS A 86 3.08 -4.15 2.94
N ALA A 87 3.93 -4.99 2.34
CA ALA A 87 3.47 -6.00 1.39
C ALA A 87 2.47 -6.98 2.02
N ARG A 88 2.69 -7.36 3.27
CA ARG A 88 1.75 -8.22 4.01
C ARG A 88 0.42 -7.53 4.26
N ALA A 89 0.46 -6.26 4.65
CA ALA A 89 -0.75 -5.45 4.83
C ALA A 89 -1.53 -5.34 3.51
N ALA A 90 -0.84 -5.11 2.41
CA ALA A 90 -1.46 -5.01 1.08
C ALA A 90 -2.15 -6.32 0.67
N VAL A 91 -1.53 -7.46 0.92
CA VAL A 91 -2.13 -8.77 0.62
C VAL A 91 -3.40 -9.01 1.44
N MET A 92 -3.38 -8.66 2.72
CA MET A 92 -4.55 -8.79 3.59
C MET A 92 -5.70 -7.91 3.12
N LEU A 93 -5.41 -6.66 2.77
CA LEU A 93 -6.43 -5.72 2.26
C LEU A 93 -6.99 -6.18 0.93
N LYS A 94 -6.13 -6.63 0.01
CA LYS A 94 -6.59 -7.18 -1.27
C LYS A 94 -7.55 -8.34 -1.09
N ARG A 95 -7.23 -9.27 -0.20
CA ARG A 95 -8.11 -10.39 0.11
C ARG A 95 -9.49 -9.90 0.55
N CYS A 96 -9.51 -8.93 1.45
CA CYS A 96 -10.78 -8.38 1.96
C CYS A 96 -11.59 -7.69 0.87
N VAL A 97 -10.93 -6.98 -0.04
CA VAL A 97 -11.59 -6.36 -1.19
C VAL A 97 -12.18 -7.43 -2.12
N CYS A 98 -11.38 -8.44 -2.45
CA CYS A 98 -11.81 -9.48 -3.37
C CYS A 98 -12.91 -10.38 -2.79
N GLU A 99 -12.99 -10.48 -1.46
CA GLU A 99 -14.08 -11.20 -0.78
C GLU A 99 -15.33 -10.33 -0.58
N GLY A 100 -15.29 -9.08 -0.98
CA GLY A 100 -16.42 -8.16 -0.84
C GLY A 100 -16.62 -7.61 0.58
N LYS A 101 -15.61 -7.73 1.43
CA LYS A 101 -15.67 -7.28 2.83
C LYS A 101 -15.19 -5.85 3.02
N LEU A 102 -14.43 -5.32 2.09
CA LEU A 102 -13.99 -3.94 2.02
C LEU A 102 -14.22 -3.39 0.62
N SER A 103 -14.48 -2.10 0.51
CA SER A 103 -14.44 -1.45 -0.79
C SER A 103 -12.99 -1.21 -1.20
N LEU A 104 -12.76 -1.08 -2.50
CA LEU A 104 -11.44 -0.72 -3.03
C LEU A 104 -10.96 0.62 -2.41
N ALA A 105 -11.84 1.61 -2.35
CA ALA A 105 -11.49 2.92 -1.78
C ALA A 105 -11.08 2.84 -0.31
N GLU A 106 -11.77 2.02 0.48
CA GLU A 106 -11.41 1.81 1.89
C GLU A 106 -10.02 1.19 2.03
N ALA A 107 -9.72 0.18 1.21
CA ALA A 107 -8.42 -0.47 1.24
C ALA A 107 -7.29 0.46 0.80
N GLN A 108 -7.54 1.27 -0.23
CA GLN A 108 -6.57 2.26 -0.70
C GLN A 108 -6.28 3.32 0.37
N ALA A 109 -7.32 3.81 1.04
CA ALA A 109 -7.15 4.77 2.13
C ALA A 109 -6.34 4.18 3.29
N ALA A 110 -6.61 2.92 3.65
CA ALA A 110 -5.90 2.25 4.73
C ALA A 110 -4.40 2.09 4.43
N ILE A 111 -4.05 1.73 3.20
CA ILE A 111 -2.63 1.50 2.85
C ILE A 111 -1.85 2.80 2.70
N VAL A 112 -2.50 3.88 2.33
CA VAL A 112 -1.87 5.20 2.22
C VAL A 112 -1.71 5.83 3.61
N GLY A 113 -2.56 5.47 4.55
CA GLY A 113 -2.47 5.93 5.94
C GLY A 113 -1.29 5.29 6.68
N ASP A 114 -1.56 4.68 7.81
CA ASP A 114 -0.52 3.96 8.56
C ASP A 114 -0.68 2.45 8.37
N TRP A 115 -0.08 1.93 7.32
CA TRP A 115 -0.12 0.50 7.01
C TRP A 115 0.54 -0.37 8.08
N SER A 116 1.42 0.18 8.90
CA SER A 116 2.02 -0.59 10.00
C SER A 116 1.00 -0.90 11.09
N VAL A 117 0.04 -0.01 11.30
CA VAL A 117 -1.10 -0.23 12.19
C VAL A 117 -2.07 -1.23 11.57
N VAL A 118 -2.31 -1.12 10.26
CA VAL A 118 -3.12 -2.07 9.50
C VAL A 118 -2.63 -3.49 9.77
N TYR A 119 -1.33 -3.73 9.57
CA TYR A 119 -0.75 -5.05 9.77
C TYR A 119 -0.91 -5.55 11.21
N SER A 120 -0.75 -4.66 12.19
CA SER A 120 -0.84 -5.03 13.60
C SER A 120 -2.27 -5.27 14.07
N GLY A 121 -3.24 -4.55 13.50
CA GLY A 121 -4.65 -4.61 13.92
C GLY A 121 -5.49 -5.62 13.17
N PHE A 122 -4.95 -6.22 12.11
CA PHE A 122 -5.68 -7.12 11.23
C PHE A 122 -5.33 -8.57 11.56
N SER A 123 -6.31 -9.37 11.96
CA SER A 123 -6.14 -10.81 11.94
C SER A 123 -6.42 -11.31 10.52
N GLN A 124 -5.87 -12.46 10.16
CA GLN A 124 -6.11 -13.05 8.82
C GLN A 124 -7.59 -13.34 8.57
N ALA A 125 -8.39 -13.50 9.62
CA ALA A 125 -9.81 -13.80 9.51
C ALA A 125 -10.68 -12.55 9.52
N SER A 126 -10.15 -11.39 9.92
CA SER A 126 -10.92 -10.16 10.08
C SER A 126 -10.65 -9.19 8.94
N CYS A 127 -11.71 -8.57 8.43
CA CYS A 127 -11.61 -7.46 7.48
C CYS A 127 -12.21 -6.19 8.09
N ASP A 128 -12.31 -6.12 9.41
CA ASP A 128 -12.87 -4.95 10.10
C ASP A 128 -11.81 -3.85 10.17
N ILE A 129 -11.97 -2.84 9.34
CA ILE A 129 -11.08 -1.68 9.30
C ILE A 129 -11.47 -0.58 10.27
N SER A 130 -12.53 -0.75 11.04
CA SER A 130 -12.88 0.25 12.05
C SER A 130 -11.74 0.47 13.05
N ARG A 131 -10.94 -0.55 13.30
CA ARG A 131 -9.72 -0.46 14.11
C ARG A 131 -8.60 0.30 13.42
N LEU A 132 -8.70 0.48 12.10
CA LEU A 132 -7.69 1.13 11.28
C LEU A 132 -8.01 2.60 11.02
N ASP A 133 -9.10 3.12 11.51
CA ASP A 133 -9.44 4.54 11.42
C ASP A 133 -8.36 5.42 12.04
N VAL A 134 -7.62 4.89 13.00
CA VAL A 134 -6.45 5.55 13.59
C VAL A 134 -5.43 5.89 12.50
N ALA A 135 -5.22 4.98 11.55
CA ALA A 135 -4.28 5.17 10.46
C ALA A 135 -4.72 6.26 9.48
N THR A 136 -6.03 6.46 9.33
CA THR A 136 -6.60 7.45 8.40
C THR A 136 -6.79 8.83 9.05
N GLY A 137 -6.62 8.94 10.35
CA GLY A 137 -6.88 10.16 11.10
C GLY A 137 -8.32 10.33 11.57
N ALA A 138 -9.27 9.61 11.00
CA ALA A 138 -10.68 9.69 11.40
C ALA A 138 -10.87 9.21 12.84
N GLU A 139 -10.23 8.13 13.20
CA GLU A 139 -10.26 7.62 14.56
C GLU A 139 -9.58 8.56 15.55
N ASN A 140 -8.51 9.20 15.15
CA ASN A 140 -7.83 10.19 15.99
C ASN A 140 -8.77 11.35 16.32
N ARG A 141 -9.55 11.81 15.36
CA ARG A 141 -10.56 12.86 15.60
C ARG A 141 -11.64 12.37 16.56
N ARG A 142 -12.13 11.17 16.37
CA ARG A 142 -13.15 10.59 17.27
C ARG A 142 -12.62 10.38 18.68
N ARG A 143 -11.35 9.99 18.84
CA ARG A 143 -10.71 9.88 20.13
C ARG A 143 -10.60 11.23 20.82
N ALA A 144 -10.21 12.26 20.08
CA ALA A 144 -10.14 13.61 20.62
C ALA A 144 -11.51 14.08 21.11
N GLU A 145 -12.56 13.83 20.34
CA GLU A 145 -13.94 14.15 20.72
C GLU A 145 -14.36 13.38 21.95
N ARG A 146 -14.05 12.07 22.02
CA ARG A 146 -14.37 11.26 23.20
C ARG A 146 -13.62 11.70 24.46
N SER A 147 -12.36 12.11 24.31
CA SER A 147 -11.56 12.55 25.45
C SER A 147 -11.96 13.91 25.97
N THR A 148 -12.64 14.73 25.15
CA THR A 148 -13.18 16.03 25.55
C THR A 148 -14.60 15.95 26.09
N SER A 149 -15.26 14.80 25.95
CA SER A 149 -16.59 14.58 26.50
C SER A 149 -16.52 14.31 28.00
N PRO A 150 -17.33 15.01 28.82
CA PRO A 150 -17.36 14.76 30.25
C PRO A 150 -17.94 13.39 30.60
#